data_05613eaca56919ac836d47c02736f82a
#
_entry.id   05613eaca56919ac836d47c02736f82a
#
_cell.length_a   1.000
_cell.length_b   1.000
_cell.length_c   1.000
_cell.angle_alpha   90.00
_cell.angle_beta   90.00
_cell.angle_gamma   90.00
#
_symmetry.space_group_name_H-M   'P 1'
#
loop_
_entity.id
_entity.type
_entity.pdbx_description
1 polymer ?
#
loop_
_entity_poly.entity_id
_entity_poly.type
_entity_poly.pdbx_seq_one_letter_code
_entity_poly.pdbx_strand_id
1 'polypeptide(L)'
;INKMNGPIGIDLSGYFIEELRNDSNFEDFKEDIANADIFVASLIFIEDLAQKVVDAVSPFKDKLKASIVFPSMPEVMRLNKLGSFSMAQLGQSKSIIGDLIKKKKESDGASFQDSMLKLLNTLPSILKYLPVEKAQDARTFILSFQYWLGGTTENLKNFLLMISEKYAVSEIIKDQIEEFKIQDPETFPDLGIWHPLAPCMFESLKEYQNWENNRKDINPKDDKTPIIGLVLQRSHIVTGDDAHYVAVIQELEYRGARVLPIFCGGLDFSKPVNEFYYDSINKDQPIVDGVVSLTGL
;
A
#
# COMPACT_ATOMS: atom_id res chain seq x y z
N ILE A 1 18.67 0.56 -6.58
CA ILE A 1 19.24 1.89 -6.89
C ILE A 1 20.76 1.77 -6.95
N ASN A 2 21.42 1.15 -5.96
CA ASN A 2 22.89 0.94 -5.97
C ASN A 2 23.42 0.01 -7.08
N LYS A 3 22.56 -0.72 -7.79
CA LYS A 3 22.92 -1.56 -8.95
C LYS A 3 22.84 -0.83 -10.29
N MET A 4 22.31 0.37 -10.33
CA MET A 4 22.37 1.22 -11.50
C MET A 4 23.72 1.93 -11.47
N ASN A 5 24.54 1.74 -12.49
CA ASN A 5 25.87 2.36 -12.65
C ASN A 5 25.76 3.90 -12.76
N GLY A 6 25.24 4.55 -11.74
CA GLY A 6 25.04 5.99 -11.67
C GLY A 6 25.58 6.54 -10.36
N PRO A 7 25.85 7.84 -10.31
CA PRO A 7 26.52 8.50 -9.19
C PRO A 7 25.63 8.74 -7.96
N ILE A 8 24.36 8.31 -7.95
CA ILE A 8 23.47 8.46 -6.80
C ILE A 8 23.61 7.24 -5.90
N GLY A 9 24.27 7.41 -4.76
CA GLY A 9 24.24 6.44 -3.67
C GLY A 9 23.12 6.78 -2.70
N ILE A 10 22.13 5.88 -2.55
CA ILE A 10 21.22 5.87 -1.41
C ILE A 10 21.67 4.69 -0.55
N ASP A 11 22.08 4.97 0.67
CA ASP A 11 22.36 3.97 1.69
C ASP A 11 21.07 3.68 2.46
N LEU A 12 20.68 2.40 2.53
CA LEU A 12 19.45 1.95 3.13
C LEU A 12 19.73 0.94 4.23
N SER A 13 19.41 1.31 5.46
CA SER A 13 19.35 0.39 6.60
C SER A 13 17.90 0.04 6.86
N GLY A 14 17.56 -1.25 6.94
CA GLY A 14 16.19 -1.73 7.15
C GLY A 14 16.14 -2.70 8.33
N TYR A 15 15.10 -2.54 9.18
CA TYR A 15 14.86 -3.35 10.36
C TYR A 15 13.44 -3.84 10.39
N PHE A 16 13.23 -5.14 10.61
CA PHE A 16 11.92 -5.62 11.04
C PHE A 16 11.70 -5.23 12.50
N ILE A 17 10.49 -4.78 12.82
CA ILE A 17 10.21 -4.23 14.15
C ILE A 17 10.56 -5.22 15.29
N GLU A 18 10.33 -6.53 15.10
CA GLU A 18 10.65 -7.55 16.09
C GLU A 18 12.17 -7.72 16.33
N GLU A 19 13.00 -7.40 15.35
CA GLU A 19 14.46 -7.44 15.49
C GLU A 19 14.97 -6.44 16.52
N LEU A 20 14.23 -5.35 16.76
CA LEU A 20 14.56 -4.33 17.76
C LEU A 20 14.35 -4.81 19.22
N ARG A 21 13.88 -6.04 19.42
CA ARG A 21 13.94 -6.70 20.74
C ARG A 21 15.35 -7.11 21.12
N ASN A 22 16.21 -7.36 20.14
CA ASN A 22 17.62 -7.64 20.35
C ASN A 22 18.37 -6.34 20.62
N ASP A 23 19.11 -6.28 21.71
CA ASP A 23 19.82 -5.06 22.14
C ASP A 23 20.89 -4.62 21.12
N SER A 24 21.60 -5.55 20.48
CA SER A 24 22.59 -5.21 19.44
C SER A 24 21.90 -4.53 18.24
N ASN A 25 20.82 -5.13 17.71
CA ASN A 25 20.10 -4.56 16.58
C ASN A 25 19.48 -3.19 16.93
N PHE A 26 19.08 -3.02 18.19
CA PHE A 26 18.56 -1.74 18.66
C PHE A 26 19.65 -0.67 18.79
N GLU A 27 20.87 -1.02 19.20
CA GLU A 27 22.00 -0.08 19.18
C GLU A 27 22.37 0.30 17.74
N ASP A 28 22.46 -0.68 16.81
CA ASP A 28 22.71 -0.42 15.40
C ASP A 28 21.62 0.51 14.80
N PHE A 29 20.35 0.26 15.13
CA PHE A 29 19.25 1.14 14.73
C PHE A 29 19.41 2.58 15.25
N LYS A 30 19.83 2.77 16.49
CA LYS A 30 20.07 4.11 17.06
C LYS A 30 21.24 4.81 16.37
N GLU A 31 22.30 4.09 16.03
CA GLU A 31 23.44 4.63 15.31
C GLU A 31 23.02 5.06 13.88
N ASP A 32 22.25 4.23 13.18
CA ASP A 32 21.74 4.55 11.85
C ASP A 32 20.82 5.78 11.88
N ILE A 33 19.88 5.87 12.85
CA ILE A 33 19.01 7.04 13.02
C ILE A 33 19.82 8.32 13.31
N ALA A 34 20.88 8.23 14.11
CA ALA A 34 21.74 9.37 14.41
C ALA A 34 22.44 9.92 13.15
N ASN A 35 22.65 9.09 12.13
CA ASN A 35 23.30 9.43 10.88
C ASN A 35 22.34 9.59 9.68
N ALA A 36 21.07 9.24 9.84
CA ALA A 36 20.07 9.27 8.75
C ALA A 36 19.71 10.71 8.34
N ASP A 37 19.43 10.86 7.05
CA ASP A 37 18.77 12.04 6.49
C ASP A 37 17.24 11.87 6.48
N ILE A 38 16.76 10.65 6.22
CA ILE A 38 15.34 10.32 6.07
C ILE A 38 15.02 9.10 6.91
N PHE A 39 13.93 9.17 7.67
CA PHE A 39 13.37 8.06 8.41
C PHE A 39 12.03 7.64 7.81
N VAL A 40 11.85 6.33 7.59
CA VAL A 40 10.59 5.74 7.12
C VAL A 40 10.19 4.60 8.05
N ALA A 41 8.93 4.58 8.49
CA ALA A 41 8.38 3.52 9.32
C ALA A 41 6.98 3.10 8.86
N SER A 42 6.62 1.84 9.08
CA SER A 42 5.30 1.29 8.71
C SER A 42 4.90 0.15 9.65
N LEU A 43 3.59 0.04 9.93
CA LEU A 43 2.96 -1.11 10.62
C LEU A 43 3.49 -1.39 12.02
N ILE A 44 3.90 -0.36 12.74
CA ILE A 44 4.36 -0.49 14.13
C ILE A 44 3.14 -0.42 15.07
N PHE A 45 2.63 -1.57 15.50
CA PHE A 45 1.44 -1.71 16.36
C PHE A 45 1.71 -2.39 17.70
N ILE A 46 2.98 -2.66 18.03
CA ILE A 46 3.39 -3.27 19.30
C ILE A 46 3.88 -2.17 20.22
N GLU A 47 3.18 -1.95 21.35
CA GLU A 47 3.32 -0.78 22.22
C GLU A 47 4.77 -0.58 22.73
N ASP A 48 5.41 -1.62 23.27
CA ASP A 48 6.77 -1.57 23.78
C ASP A 48 7.81 -1.23 22.69
N LEU A 49 7.64 -1.77 21.49
CA LEU A 49 8.50 -1.50 20.35
C LEU A 49 8.22 -0.12 19.75
N ALA A 50 6.96 0.30 19.72
CA ALA A 50 6.58 1.65 19.31
C ALA A 50 7.26 2.71 20.19
N GLN A 51 7.27 2.49 21.51
CA GLN A 51 7.94 3.40 22.46
C GLN A 51 9.46 3.40 22.24
N LYS A 52 10.10 2.24 22.04
CA LYS A 52 11.52 2.16 21.70
C LYS A 52 11.88 2.98 20.45
N VAL A 53 11.06 2.87 19.39
CA VAL A 53 11.26 3.64 18.15
C VAL A 53 11.08 5.13 18.40
N VAL A 54 10.05 5.54 19.14
CA VAL A 54 9.82 6.95 19.49
C VAL A 54 10.99 7.53 20.27
N ASP A 55 11.49 6.80 21.25
CA ASP A 55 12.62 7.24 22.09
C ASP A 55 13.94 7.35 21.29
N ALA A 56 14.15 6.46 20.32
CA ALA A 56 15.33 6.50 19.47
C ALA A 56 15.28 7.63 18.43
N VAL A 57 14.10 7.90 17.83
CA VAL A 57 13.95 8.84 16.71
C VAL A 57 13.72 10.28 17.19
N SER A 58 12.98 10.48 18.28
CA SER A 58 12.58 11.82 18.76
C SER A 58 13.77 12.78 18.97
N PRO A 59 14.93 12.37 19.52
CA PRO A 59 16.09 13.25 19.68
C PRO A 59 16.63 13.81 18.37
N PHE A 60 16.42 13.09 17.27
CA PHE A 60 16.93 13.45 15.94
C PHE A 60 15.89 14.05 15.01
N LYS A 61 14.64 14.21 15.47
CA LYS A 61 13.51 14.68 14.64
C LYS A 61 13.82 15.99 13.92
N ASP A 62 14.55 16.92 14.55
CA ASP A 62 14.90 18.20 13.95
C ASP A 62 16.11 18.09 13.00
N LYS A 63 16.96 17.11 13.17
CA LYS A 63 18.07 16.80 12.28
C LYS A 63 17.58 16.10 11.01
N LEU A 64 16.62 15.19 11.13
CA LEU A 64 16.03 14.48 10.00
C LEU A 64 15.39 15.48 9.02
N LYS A 65 15.74 15.37 7.76
CA LYS A 65 15.21 16.18 6.66
C LYS A 65 13.77 15.77 6.32
N ALA A 66 13.45 14.48 6.45
CA ALA A 66 12.10 13.95 6.39
C ALA A 66 11.92 12.75 7.34
N SER A 67 10.73 12.66 7.93
CA SER A 67 10.29 11.52 8.73
C SER A 67 8.89 11.13 8.24
N ILE A 68 8.75 9.94 7.67
CA ILE A 68 7.52 9.45 7.05
C ILE A 68 7.10 8.18 7.80
N VAL A 69 5.98 8.27 8.49
CA VAL A 69 5.41 7.14 9.22
C VAL A 69 4.08 6.78 8.60
N PHE A 70 4.01 5.61 7.98
CA PHE A 70 2.80 4.99 7.49
C PHE A 70 1.99 4.40 8.66
N PRO A 71 0.76 3.87 8.45
CA PRO A 71 -0.12 3.48 9.55
C PRO A 71 0.60 2.69 10.63
N SER A 72 0.59 3.23 11.83
CA SER A 72 1.26 2.75 13.03
C SER A 72 0.53 3.27 14.27
N MET A 73 0.99 2.94 15.47
CA MET A 73 0.47 3.51 16.71
C MET A 73 0.56 5.04 16.72
N PRO A 74 -0.38 5.73 17.37
CA PRO A 74 -0.48 7.21 17.36
C PRO A 74 0.80 7.93 17.76
N GLU A 75 1.56 7.41 18.71
CA GLU A 75 2.82 7.97 19.16
C GLU A 75 3.89 7.95 18.09
N VAL A 76 3.99 6.86 17.31
CA VAL A 76 4.90 6.75 16.17
C VAL A 76 4.46 7.68 15.05
N MET A 77 3.14 7.75 14.78
CA MET A 77 2.57 8.64 13.77
C MET A 77 2.89 10.13 14.02
N ARG A 78 3.10 10.55 15.29
CA ARG A 78 3.52 11.92 15.64
C ARG A 78 4.94 12.26 15.17
N LEU A 79 5.73 11.29 14.80
CA LEU A 79 7.06 11.51 14.22
C LEU A 79 7.00 12.03 12.77
N ASN A 80 5.85 11.94 12.09
CA ASN A 80 5.69 12.45 10.73
C ASN A 80 6.07 13.94 10.62
N LYS A 81 7.04 14.23 9.74
CA LYS A 81 7.53 15.57 9.42
C LYS A 81 8.08 15.58 8.00
N LEU A 82 7.49 16.36 7.13
CA LEU A 82 7.99 16.60 5.78
C LEU A 82 8.02 18.11 5.52
N GLY A 83 9.21 18.68 5.49
CA GLY A 83 9.34 20.12 5.36
C GLY A 83 8.53 20.89 6.41
N SER A 84 7.58 21.72 5.94
CA SER A 84 6.66 22.48 6.80
C SER A 84 5.41 21.71 7.25
N PHE A 85 5.20 20.48 6.76
CA PHE A 85 4.09 19.61 7.14
C PHE A 85 4.45 18.75 8.34
N SER A 86 3.56 18.72 9.35
CA SER A 86 3.68 17.83 10.52
C SER A 86 2.31 17.33 10.96
N MET A 87 2.17 16.02 11.17
CA MET A 87 0.94 15.39 11.67
C MET A 87 0.55 15.93 13.08
N ALA A 88 1.51 16.29 13.92
CA ALA A 88 1.24 16.89 15.21
C ALA A 88 0.48 18.22 15.10
N GLN A 89 0.62 18.94 14.01
CA GLN A 89 -0.09 20.21 13.75
C GLN A 89 -1.49 20.01 13.16
N LEU A 90 -1.78 18.86 12.55
CA LEU A 90 -3.10 18.58 11.97
C LEU A 90 -4.21 18.47 13.01
N GLY A 91 -3.88 18.07 14.25
CA GLY A 91 -4.81 18.01 15.37
C GLY A 91 -5.10 19.36 16.02
N GLN A 92 -4.27 20.38 15.80
CA GLN A 92 -4.32 21.66 16.49
C GLN A 92 -4.76 22.85 15.65
N SER A 93 -4.73 22.75 14.31
CA SER A 93 -5.06 23.87 13.43
C SER A 93 -6.28 23.59 12.55
N LYS A 94 -7.03 24.68 12.24
CA LYS A 94 -7.99 24.74 11.13
C LYS A 94 -7.23 24.61 9.80
N SER A 95 -6.64 23.45 9.54
CA SER A 95 -5.96 23.21 8.26
C SER A 95 -6.99 22.76 7.23
N ILE A 96 -6.80 23.15 5.97
CA ILE A 96 -7.65 22.79 4.82
C ILE A 96 -7.87 21.25 4.79
N ILE A 97 -6.84 20.48 5.13
CA ILE A 97 -6.89 19.01 5.18
C ILE A 97 -7.71 18.51 6.37
N GLY A 98 -7.55 19.14 7.55
CA GLY A 98 -8.34 18.81 8.74
C GLY A 98 -9.83 19.09 8.56
N ASP A 99 -10.18 20.18 7.90
CA ASP A 99 -11.57 20.54 7.59
C ASP A 99 -12.19 19.64 6.51
N LEU A 100 -11.41 19.21 5.52
CA LEU A 100 -11.86 18.22 4.52
C LEU A 100 -12.10 16.84 5.15
N ILE A 101 -11.24 16.40 6.06
CA ILE A 101 -11.42 15.14 6.81
C ILE A 101 -12.64 15.21 7.72
N LYS A 102 -12.85 16.34 8.43
CA LYS A 102 -14.00 16.55 9.34
C LYS A 102 -15.33 16.61 8.60
N LYS A 103 -15.44 17.40 7.52
CA LYS A 103 -16.67 17.55 6.74
C LYS A 103 -17.15 16.22 6.12
N LYS A 104 -16.25 15.30 5.84
CA LYS A 104 -16.60 14.00 5.23
C LYS A 104 -16.97 12.92 6.27
N LYS A 105 -16.59 13.11 7.54
CA LYS A 105 -16.91 12.18 8.64
C LYS A 105 -18.41 12.20 9.03
N GLU A 106 -19.12 13.26 8.65
CA GLU A 106 -20.55 13.45 8.99
C GLU A 106 -21.51 12.90 7.93
N SER A 107 -21.05 12.45 6.76
CA SER A 107 -21.94 12.21 5.62
C SER A 107 -22.15 10.77 5.14
N ASP A 108 -21.34 9.78 5.60
CA ASP A 108 -21.55 8.41 5.12
C ASP A 108 -21.02 7.36 6.12
N GLY A 109 -21.77 6.26 6.31
CA GLY A 109 -21.38 5.08 7.08
C GLY A 109 -20.18 4.28 6.49
N ALA A 110 -19.35 4.94 5.64
CA ALA A 110 -18.12 4.40 5.13
C ALA A 110 -17.07 4.27 6.23
N SER A 111 -16.32 3.17 6.23
CA SER A 111 -15.24 2.95 7.20
C SER A 111 -14.20 4.08 7.10
N PHE A 112 -13.49 4.35 8.21
CA PHE A 112 -12.37 5.31 8.22
C PHE A 112 -11.35 5.02 7.11
N GLN A 113 -11.10 3.74 6.83
CA GLN A 113 -10.20 3.28 5.78
C GLN A 113 -10.69 3.68 4.37
N ASP A 114 -11.97 3.47 4.05
CA ASP A 114 -12.56 3.86 2.76
C ASP A 114 -12.49 5.38 2.54
N SER A 115 -12.74 6.14 3.60
CA SER A 115 -12.67 7.60 3.55
C SER A 115 -11.23 8.09 3.36
N MET A 116 -10.26 7.43 3.99
CA MET A 116 -8.83 7.74 3.85
C MET A 116 -8.33 7.39 2.44
N LEU A 117 -8.70 6.25 1.89
CA LEU A 117 -8.31 5.84 0.53
C LEU A 117 -8.89 6.79 -0.53
N LYS A 118 -10.17 7.19 -0.41
CA LYS A 118 -10.77 8.19 -1.31
C LYS A 118 -10.06 9.55 -1.20
N LEU A 119 -9.70 9.96 0.01
CA LEU A 119 -8.93 11.18 0.24
C LEU A 119 -7.55 11.09 -0.41
N LEU A 120 -6.83 9.99 -0.18
CA LEU A 120 -5.51 9.74 -0.75
C LEU A 120 -5.52 9.77 -2.28
N ASN A 121 -6.57 9.23 -2.91
CA ASN A 121 -6.69 9.19 -4.37
C ASN A 121 -7.08 10.53 -5.01
N THR A 122 -7.80 11.40 -4.30
CA THR A 122 -8.32 12.66 -4.87
C THR A 122 -7.49 13.88 -4.51
N LEU A 123 -6.92 13.91 -3.31
CA LEU A 123 -6.24 15.09 -2.78
C LEU A 123 -4.97 15.50 -3.57
N PRO A 124 -4.11 14.57 -4.06
CA PRO A 124 -2.90 14.96 -4.80
C PRO A 124 -3.18 15.82 -6.02
N SER A 125 -4.28 15.54 -6.73
CA SER A 125 -4.67 16.32 -7.91
C SER A 125 -5.13 17.73 -7.55
N ILE A 126 -5.77 17.91 -6.43
CA ILE A 126 -6.24 19.21 -5.94
C ILE A 126 -5.07 20.03 -5.38
N LEU A 127 -4.24 19.42 -4.55
CA LEU A 127 -3.12 20.11 -3.90
C LEU A 127 -2.02 20.52 -4.88
N LYS A 128 -1.91 19.88 -6.05
CA LYS A 128 -0.96 20.22 -7.11
C LYS A 128 -1.07 21.68 -7.56
N TYR A 129 -2.25 22.25 -7.49
CA TYR A 129 -2.54 23.62 -7.95
C TYR A 129 -2.46 24.68 -6.85
N LEU A 130 -2.21 24.29 -5.60
CA LEU A 130 -2.06 25.22 -4.51
C LEU A 130 -0.59 25.69 -4.39
N PRO A 131 -0.30 27.00 -4.54
CA PRO A 131 1.07 27.52 -4.53
C PRO A 131 1.70 27.62 -3.13
N VAL A 132 1.06 27.05 -2.11
CA VAL A 132 1.50 27.14 -0.74
C VAL A 132 2.44 25.96 -0.43
N GLU A 133 3.63 26.26 0.08
CA GLU A 133 4.66 25.25 0.43
C GLU A 133 4.11 24.12 1.30
N LYS A 134 3.30 24.43 2.31
CA LYS A 134 2.61 23.45 3.16
C LYS A 134 1.70 22.51 2.38
N ALA A 135 1.05 22.98 1.33
CA ALA A 135 0.19 22.16 0.49
C ALA A 135 1.02 21.21 -0.38
N GLN A 136 2.20 21.62 -0.81
CA GLN A 136 3.12 20.76 -1.56
C GLN A 136 3.73 19.67 -0.68
N ASP A 137 4.12 19.99 0.55
CA ASP A 137 4.60 18.98 1.51
C ASP A 137 3.50 17.98 1.88
N ALA A 138 2.27 18.44 2.10
CA ALA A 138 1.10 17.60 2.32
C ALA A 138 0.81 16.70 1.09
N ARG A 139 0.93 17.23 -0.13
CA ARG A 139 0.83 16.45 -1.36
C ARG A 139 1.90 15.36 -1.42
N THR A 140 3.14 15.68 -1.09
CA THR A 140 4.23 14.72 -1.05
C THR A 140 3.97 13.61 -0.04
N PHE A 141 3.44 13.94 1.13
CA PHE A 141 3.03 12.96 2.12
C PHE A 141 1.96 11.99 1.58
N ILE A 142 0.94 12.50 0.91
CA ILE A 142 -0.13 11.70 0.32
C ILE A 142 0.40 10.81 -0.82
N LEU A 143 1.25 11.36 -1.70
CA LEU A 143 1.90 10.57 -2.75
C LEU A 143 2.79 9.47 -2.17
N SER A 144 3.49 9.75 -1.06
CA SER A 144 4.27 8.75 -0.34
C SER A 144 3.41 7.56 0.09
N PHE A 145 2.18 7.83 0.59
CA PHE A 145 1.22 6.79 0.91
C PHE A 145 0.77 5.99 -0.31
N GLN A 146 0.51 6.64 -1.44
CA GLN A 146 0.08 5.95 -2.67
C GLN A 146 1.18 5.01 -3.18
N TYR A 147 2.42 5.47 -3.22
CA TYR A 147 3.57 4.62 -3.56
C TYR A 147 3.71 3.43 -2.60
N TRP A 148 3.64 3.70 -1.29
CA TRP A 148 3.81 2.66 -0.28
C TRP A 148 2.70 1.62 -0.32
N LEU A 149 1.44 2.04 -0.42
CA LEU A 149 0.28 1.14 -0.52
C LEU A 149 0.24 0.37 -1.84
N GLY A 150 0.77 0.93 -2.92
CA GLY A 150 0.94 0.22 -4.18
C GLY A 150 1.99 -0.89 -4.10
N GLY A 151 3.04 -0.71 -3.29
CA GLY A 151 3.98 -1.76 -2.87
C GLY A 151 4.82 -2.40 -3.97
N THR A 152 4.67 -2.02 -5.24
CA THR A 152 5.52 -2.55 -6.31
C THR A 152 6.95 -2.03 -6.20
N THR A 153 7.91 -2.77 -6.77
CA THR A 153 9.31 -2.34 -6.84
C THR A 153 9.45 -0.96 -7.50
N GLU A 154 8.68 -0.69 -8.56
CA GLU A 154 8.69 0.60 -9.23
C GLU A 154 8.08 1.70 -8.36
N ASN A 155 7.00 1.42 -7.63
CA ASN A 155 6.45 2.37 -6.67
C ASN A 155 7.44 2.69 -5.56
N LEU A 156 8.10 1.70 -4.96
CA LEU A 156 9.11 1.93 -3.91
C LEU A 156 10.32 2.70 -4.44
N LYS A 157 10.77 2.40 -5.65
CA LYS A 157 11.85 3.15 -6.32
C LYS A 157 11.46 4.61 -6.52
N ASN A 158 10.29 4.89 -7.11
CA ASN A 158 9.82 6.24 -7.36
C ASN A 158 9.55 7.01 -6.05
N PHE A 159 9.07 6.33 -5.00
CA PHE A 159 8.96 6.89 -3.66
C PHE A 159 10.32 7.37 -3.14
N LEU A 160 11.34 6.50 -3.16
CA LEU A 160 12.69 6.84 -2.67
C LEU A 160 13.31 7.98 -3.48
N LEU A 161 13.14 7.98 -4.81
CA LEU A 161 13.61 9.06 -5.67
C LEU A 161 12.91 10.38 -5.32
N MET A 162 11.58 10.37 -5.19
CA MET A 162 10.78 11.56 -4.87
C MET A 162 11.17 12.18 -3.52
N ILE A 163 11.30 11.38 -2.47
CA ILE A 163 11.66 11.90 -1.14
C ILE A 163 13.11 12.38 -1.10
N SER A 164 14.01 11.72 -1.82
CA SER A 164 15.41 12.10 -1.91
C SER A 164 15.57 13.42 -2.67
N GLU A 165 14.91 13.60 -3.80
CA GLU A 165 14.90 14.84 -4.58
C GLU A 165 14.42 16.03 -3.74
N LYS A 166 13.37 15.83 -2.94
CA LYS A 166 12.77 16.93 -2.19
C LYS A 166 13.46 17.26 -0.89
N TYR A 167 13.99 16.27 -0.20
CA TYR A 167 14.43 16.44 1.18
C TYR A 167 15.90 16.07 1.44
N ALA A 168 16.51 15.18 0.64
CA ALA A 168 17.90 14.72 0.87
C ALA A 168 18.91 15.51 0.02
N VAL A 169 19.10 16.76 0.27
CA VAL A 169 19.66 17.74 -0.65
C VAL A 169 21.19 17.82 -0.71
N SER A 170 21.76 17.41 -1.85
CA SER A 170 22.82 18.23 -2.51
C SER A 170 22.32 18.58 -3.93
N GLU A 171 22.72 19.71 -4.50
CA GLU A 171 22.38 20.08 -5.89
C GLU A 171 22.78 18.97 -6.88
N ILE A 172 23.91 18.31 -6.63
CA ILE A 172 24.40 17.17 -7.43
C ILE A 172 23.38 16.01 -7.49
N ILE A 173 22.70 15.72 -6.38
CA ILE A 173 21.68 14.64 -6.31
C ILE A 173 20.43 15.05 -7.08
N LYS A 174 20.03 16.32 -7.03
CA LYS A 174 18.85 16.81 -7.77
C LYS A 174 19.02 16.65 -9.28
N ASP A 175 20.14 17.14 -9.81
CA ASP A 175 20.43 17.04 -11.24
C ASP A 175 20.42 15.59 -11.73
N GLN A 176 20.90 14.67 -10.92
CA GLN A 176 20.97 13.26 -11.24
C GLN A 176 19.60 12.57 -11.15
N ILE A 177 18.73 12.95 -10.20
CA ILE A 177 17.40 12.39 -10.05
C ILE A 177 16.49 12.85 -11.21
N GLU A 178 16.65 14.07 -11.73
CA GLU A 178 15.89 14.56 -12.89
C GLU A 178 16.03 13.64 -14.12
N GLU A 179 17.18 12.97 -14.27
CA GLU A 179 17.39 11.98 -15.35
C GLU A 179 16.49 10.76 -15.24
N PHE A 180 16.05 10.39 -14.01
CA PHE A 180 15.25 9.17 -13.78
C PHE A 180 13.75 9.31 -14.06
N LYS A 181 13.24 10.51 -14.32
CA LYS A 181 11.82 10.79 -14.61
C LYS A 181 10.88 10.04 -13.66
N ILE A 182 10.78 10.53 -12.42
CA ILE A 182 9.89 9.96 -11.40
C ILE A 182 8.48 9.80 -11.98
N GLN A 183 7.96 8.57 -11.98
CA GLN A 183 6.63 8.25 -12.47
C GLN A 183 5.60 8.46 -11.37
N ASP A 184 4.36 8.76 -11.73
CA ASP A 184 3.25 8.79 -10.79
C ASP A 184 3.01 7.38 -10.18
N PRO A 185 2.42 7.28 -8.96
CA PRO A 185 2.18 5.99 -8.34
C PRO A 185 1.28 5.08 -9.18
N GLU A 186 1.71 3.85 -9.38
CA GLU A 186 0.83 2.79 -9.87
C GLU A 186 -0.22 2.50 -8.79
N THR A 187 -1.49 2.53 -9.17
CA THR A 187 -2.60 2.26 -8.26
C THR A 187 -3.34 1.00 -8.70
N PHE A 188 -3.83 0.25 -7.72
CA PHE A 188 -4.55 -0.99 -7.92
C PHE A 188 -5.93 -0.90 -7.28
N PRO A 189 -6.95 -1.59 -7.80
CA PRO A 189 -8.27 -1.63 -7.18
C PRO A 189 -8.20 -2.19 -5.76
N ASP A 190 -9.09 -1.71 -4.88
CA ASP A 190 -9.13 -2.18 -3.49
C ASP A 190 -9.69 -3.59 -3.35
N LEU A 191 -10.55 -3.98 -4.28
CA LEU A 191 -11.11 -5.32 -4.40
C LEU A 191 -11.27 -5.68 -5.87
N GLY A 192 -11.28 -6.96 -6.18
CA GLY A 192 -11.43 -7.44 -7.54
C GLY A 192 -11.19 -8.93 -7.65
N ILE A 193 -11.02 -9.38 -8.89
CA ILE A 193 -10.72 -10.76 -9.23
C ILE A 193 -9.37 -10.77 -9.93
N TRP A 194 -8.50 -11.69 -9.51
CA TRP A 194 -7.17 -11.83 -10.08
C TRP A 194 -6.89 -13.27 -10.48
N HIS A 195 -6.24 -13.45 -11.62
CA HIS A 195 -5.79 -14.76 -12.07
C HIS A 195 -4.40 -14.63 -12.71
N PRO A 196 -3.45 -15.55 -12.47
CA PRO A 196 -2.07 -15.42 -12.96
C PRO A 196 -1.94 -15.39 -14.48
N LEU A 197 -2.89 -15.95 -15.22
CA LEU A 197 -2.92 -15.94 -16.68
C LEU A 197 -3.77 -14.80 -17.27
N ALA A 198 -4.41 -14.00 -16.43
CA ALA A 198 -5.22 -12.88 -16.89
C ALA A 198 -4.35 -11.68 -17.31
N PRO A 199 -4.78 -10.90 -18.31
CA PRO A 199 -4.04 -9.72 -18.75
C PRO A 199 -4.09 -8.56 -17.74
N CYS A 200 -5.04 -8.58 -16.81
CA CYS A 200 -5.25 -7.53 -15.79
C CYS A 200 -6.03 -8.09 -14.60
N MET A 201 -6.15 -7.28 -13.55
CA MET A 201 -7.14 -7.47 -12.50
C MET A 201 -8.51 -7.04 -13.02
N PHE A 202 -9.57 -7.78 -12.67
CA PHE A 202 -10.92 -7.47 -13.06
C PHE A 202 -11.69 -6.86 -11.88
N GLU A 203 -12.38 -5.78 -12.13
CA GLU A 203 -13.30 -5.15 -11.17
C GLU A 203 -14.75 -5.62 -11.36
N SER A 204 -15.00 -6.46 -12.38
CA SER A 204 -16.31 -6.97 -12.74
C SER A 204 -16.30 -8.48 -12.91
N LEU A 205 -17.23 -9.16 -12.23
CA LEU A 205 -17.44 -10.61 -12.39
C LEU A 205 -17.73 -10.99 -13.84
N LYS A 206 -18.51 -10.16 -14.56
CA LYS A 206 -18.85 -10.41 -15.97
C LYS A 206 -17.61 -10.38 -16.88
N GLU A 207 -16.72 -9.45 -16.65
CA GLU A 207 -15.47 -9.36 -17.43
C GLU A 207 -14.56 -10.56 -17.16
N TYR A 208 -14.42 -10.96 -15.90
CA TYR A 208 -13.68 -12.16 -15.55
C TYR A 208 -14.29 -13.41 -16.19
N GLN A 209 -15.59 -13.61 -16.09
CA GLN A 209 -16.28 -14.75 -16.69
C GLN A 209 -16.13 -14.77 -18.22
N ASN A 210 -16.21 -13.61 -18.89
CA ASN A 210 -15.97 -13.51 -20.30
C ASN A 210 -14.55 -13.92 -20.69
N TRP A 211 -13.57 -13.46 -19.93
CA TRP A 211 -12.17 -13.86 -20.13
C TRP A 211 -12.00 -15.37 -19.88
N GLU A 212 -12.48 -15.86 -18.75
CA GLU A 212 -12.37 -17.27 -18.35
C GLU A 212 -13.00 -18.21 -19.37
N ASN A 213 -14.20 -17.89 -19.89
CA ASN A 213 -14.92 -18.70 -20.88
C ASN A 213 -14.21 -18.75 -22.26
N ASN A 214 -13.32 -17.81 -22.54
CA ASN A 214 -12.51 -17.79 -23.76
C ASN A 214 -11.16 -18.51 -23.61
N ARG A 215 -10.82 -18.99 -22.43
CA ARG A 215 -9.61 -19.79 -22.20
C ARG A 215 -9.72 -21.14 -22.89
N LYS A 216 -8.60 -21.59 -23.46
CA LYS A 216 -8.50 -22.88 -24.17
C LYS A 216 -7.72 -23.93 -23.37
N ASP A 217 -7.10 -23.51 -22.29
CA ASP A 217 -6.20 -24.29 -21.44
C ASP A 217 -6.92 -24.99 -20.28
N ILE A 218 -8.22 -24.77 -20.12
CA ILE A 218 -9.07 -25.39 -19.11
C ILE A 218 -10.24 -26.13 -19.76
N ASN A 219 -10.81 -27.08 -19.01
CA ASN A 219 -11.98 -27.81 -19.47
C ASN A 219 -13.19 -26.87 -19.69
N PRO A 220 -14.01 -27.12 -20.73
CA PRO A 220 -15.25 -26.38 -20.89
C PRO A 220 -16.12 -26.49 -19.64
N LYS A 221 -16.78 -25.39 -19.28
CA LYS A 221 -17.73 -25.38 -18.16
C LYS A 221 -18.96 -26.20 -18.52
N ASP A 222 -19.28 -27.13 -17.66
CA ASP A 222 -20.58 -27.83 -17.67
C ASP A 222 -21.29 -27.69 -16.30
N ASP A 223 -22.51 -28.20 -16.19
CA ASP A 223 -23.30 -28.12 -14.96
C ASP A 223 -22.72 -28.87 -13.77
N LYS A 224 -21.70 -29.70 -13.98
CA LYS A 224 -21.01 -30.49 -12.95
C LYS A 224 -19.64 -29.94 -12.60
N THR A 225 -19.14 -28.95 -13.35
CA THR A 225 -17.82 -28.36 -13.08
C THR A 225 -17.89 -27.51 -11.81
N PRO A 226 -17.18 -27.90 -10.72
CA PRO A 226 -17.23 -27.15 -9.48
C PRO A 226 -16.53 -25.80 -9.67
N ILE A 227 -17.10 -24.76 -9.07
CA ILE A 227 -16.53 -23.41 -8.99
C ILE A 227 -15.98 -23.20 -7.56
N ILE A 228 -14.68 -23.05 -7.43
CA ILE A 228 -14.02 -22.81 -6.14
C ILE A 228 -13.65 -21.34 -6.01
N GLY A 229 -14.23 -20.69 -5.00
CA GLY A 229 -13.86 -19.36 -4.61
C GLY A 229 -12.53 -19.37 -3.84
N LEU A 230 -11.60 -18.50 -4.22
CA LEU A 230 -10.36 -18.28 -3.48
C LEU A 230 -10.34 -16.86 -2.93
N VAL A 231 -10.05 -16.71 -1.64
CA VAL A 231 -9.91 -15.40 -0.99
C VAL A 231 -8.42 -15.12 -0.81
N LEU A 232 -7.95 -14.04 -1.48
CA LEU A 232 -6.55 -13.69 -1.61
C LEU A 232 -6.27 -12.31 -1.01
N GLN A 233 -5.05 -12.10 -0.52
CA GLN A 233 -4.59 -10.80 -0.07
C GLN A 233 -3.97 -10.02 -1.22
N ARG A 234 -4.47 -8.80 -1.50
CA ARG A 234 -3.97 -7.95 -2.60
C ARG A 234 -2.47 -7.67 -2.50
N SER A 235 -1.93 -7.51 -1.29
CA SER A 235 -0.52 -7.20 -1.10
C SER A 235 0.40 -8.22 -1.76
N HIS A 236 0.13 -9.52 -1.62
CA HIS A 236 0.93 -10.57 -2.28
C HIS A 236 0.89 -10.48 -3.80
N ILE A 237 -0.28 -10.15 -4.35
CA ILE A 237 -0.45 -10.01 -5.80
C ILE A 237 0.37 -8.84 -6.35
N VAL A 238 0.24 -7.66 -5.74
CA VAL A 238 0.89 -6.45 -6.25
C VAL A 238 2.40 -6.42 -6.01
N THR A 239 2.88 -7.12 -4.98
CA THR A 239 4.32 -7.25 -4.71
C THR A 239 5.00 -8.38 -5.49
N GLY A 240 4.22 -9.24 -6.16
CA GLY A 240 4.74 -10.41 -6.88
C GLY A 240 5.13 -11.58 -5.96
N ASP A 241 4.64 -11.59 -4.70
CA ASP A 241 4.79 -12.70 -3.77
C ASP A 241 3.59 -13.64 -3.85
N ASP A 242 3.21 -14.03 -5.05
CA ASP A 242 1.96 -14.70 -5.40
C ASP A 242 2.14 -16.19 -5.78
N ALA A 243 3.36 -16.73 -5.72
CA ALA A 243 3.68 -18.08 -6.18
C ALA A 243 2.79 -19.17 -5.51
N HIS A 244 2.44 -19.00 -4.24
CA HIS A 244 1.55 -19.90 -3.51
C HIS A 244 0.11 -19.83 -4.01
N TYR A 245 -0.39 -18.64 -4.43
CA TYR A 245 -1.69 -18.49 -5.07
C TYR A 245 -1.73 -19.14 -6.44
N VAL A 246 -0.66 -18.90 -7.24
CA VAL A 246 -0.50 -19.52 -8.57
C VAL A 246 -0.56 -21.03 -8.46
N ALA A 247 0.17 -21.64 -7.50
CA ALA A 247 0.20 -23.08 -7.32
C ALA A 247 -1.18 -23.66 -6.96
N VAL A 248 -1.94 -22.99 -6.07
CA VAL A 248 -3.29 -23.44 -5.69
C VAL A 248 -4.26 -23.33 -6.86
N ILE A 249 -4.24 -22.22 -7.61
CA ILE A 249 -5.10 -22.02 -8.77
C ILE A 249 -4.83 -23.10 -9.83
N GLN A 250 -3.56 -23.30 -10.19
CA GLN A 250 -3.17 -24.29 -11.17
C GLN A 250 -3.56 -25.73 -10.78
N GLU A 251 -3.39 -26.10 -9.51
CA GLU A 251 -3.74 -27.44 -9.04
C GLU A 251 -5.26 -27.66 -9.04
N LEU A 252 -6.07 -26.68 -8.67
CA LEU A 252 -7.52 -26.76 -8.73
C LEU A 252 -8.01 -26.89 -10.18
N GLU A 253 -7.48 -26.10 -11.11
CA GLU A 253 -7.83 -26.17 -12.53
C GLU A 253 -7.36 -27.49 -13.16
N TYR A 254 -6.18 -27.99 -12.81
CA TYR A 254 -5.67 -29.29 -13.26
C TYR A 254 -6.61 -30.42 -12.82
N ARG A 255 -7.24 -30.32 -11.65
CA ARG A 255 -8.24 -31.29 -11.15
C ARG A 255 -9.63 -31.09 -11.73
N GLY A 256 -9.82 -30.13 -12.62
CA GLY A 256 -11.06 -29.92 -13.34
C GLY A 256 -12.03 -28.93 -12.68
N ALA A 257 -11.61 -28.22 -11.65
CA ALA A 257 -12.41 -27.12 -11.08
C ALA A 257 -12.26 -25.84 -11.91
N ARG A 258 -13.23 -24.94 -11.79
CA ARG A 258 -13.12 -23.52 -12.12
C ARG A 258 -12.75 -22.76 -10.86
N VAL A 259 -11.96 -21.72 -10.98
CA VAL A 259 -11.58 -20.89 -9.84
C VAL A 259 -12.14 -19.49 -9.98
N LEU A 260 -12.58 -18.91 -8.88
CA LEU A 260 -12.97 -17.51 -8.78
C LEU A 260 -12.14 -16.84 -7.68
N PRO A 261 -10.91 -16.37 -8.02
CA PRO A 261 -9.97 -15.84 -7.05
C PRO A 261 -10.20 -14.35 -6.85
N ILE A 262 -10.83 -13.99 -5.74
CA ILE A 262 -11.10 -12.61 -5.34
C ILE A 262 -10.02 -12.11 -4.40
N PHE A 263 -9.77 -10.81 -4.43
CA PHE A 263 -8.83 -10.16 -3.51
C PHE A 263 -9.42 -8.92 -2.84
N CYS A 264 -8.80 -8.56 -1.70
CA CYS A 264 -9.08 -7.30 -1.01
C CYS A 264 -7.76 -6.66 -0.54
N GLY A 265 -7.73 -5.33 -0.53
CA GLY A 265 -6.59 -4.54 -0.03
C GLY A 265 -6.55 -4.42 1.49
N GLY A 266 -7.66 -4.72 2.18
CA GLY A 266 -7.78 -4.71 3.64
C GLY A 266 -7.96 -6.10 4.22
N LEU A 267 -8.44 -6.16 5.46
CA LEU A 267 -8.76 -7.41 6.18
C LEU A 267 -10.26 -7.75 6.15
N ASP A 268 -11.11 -6.85 5.62
CA ASP A 268 -12.55 -7.08 5.47
C ASP A 268 -12.88 -7.65 4.10
N PHE A 269 -12.99 -8.97 4.05
CA PHE A 269 -13.34 -9.71 2.84
C PHE A 269 -14.85 -9.82 2.61
N SER A 270 -15.70 -9.27 3.49
CA SER A 270 -17.16 -9.32 3.31
C SER A 270 -17.61 -8.63 2.02
N LYS A 271 -16.96 -7.50 1.66
CA LYS A 271 -17.29 -6.75 0.45
C LYS A 271 -17.04 -7.56 -0.82
N PRO A 272 -15.82 -8.05 -1.12
CA PRO A 272 -15.57 -8.81 -2.34
C PRO A 272 -16.34 -10.14 -2.37
N VAL A 273 -16.56 -10.78 -1.22
CA VAL A 273 -17.39 -12.00 -1.13
C VAL A 273 -18.84 -11.69 -1.54
N ASN A 274 -19.44 -10.63 -0.99
CA ASN A 274 -20.81 -10.25 -1.34
C ASN A 274 -20.95 -9.78 -2.79
N GLU A 275 -19.90 -9.21 -3.37
CA GLU A 275 -19.92 -8.69 -4.73
C GLU A 275 -19.72 -9.77 -5.78
N PHE A 276 -18.81 -10.73 -5.52
CA PHE A 276 -18.35 -11.66 -6.55
C PHE A 276 -18.80 -13.12 -6.34
N TYR A 277 -19.18 -13.54 -5.13
CA TYR A 277 -19.55 -14.93 -4.87
C TYR A 277 -21.07 -15.19 -4.89
N TYR A 278 -21.88 -14.16 -5.10
CA TYR A 278 -23.31 -14.28 -5.17
C TYR A 278 -23.86 -13.86 -6.55
N ASP A 279 -24.97 -14.45 -6.93
CA ASP A 279 -25.65 -14.09 -8.17
C ASP A 279 -26.09 -12.61 -8.12
N SER A 280 -25.89 -11.89 -9.20
CA SER A 280 -26.20 -10.45 -9.28
C SER A 280 -27.71 -10.15 -9.19
N ILE A 281 -28.58 -11.12 -9.51
CA ILE A 281 -30.02 -11.01 -9.48
C ILE A 281 -30.57 -11.60 -8.17
N ASN A 282 -30.08 -12.78 -7.79
CA ASN A 282 -30.48 -13.47 -6.57
C ASN A 282 -29.30 -13.50 -5.57
N LYS A 283 -29.19 -12.45 -4.78
CA LYS A 283 -28.08 -12.26 -3.82
C LYS A 283 -28.04 -13.29 -2.69
N ASP A 284 -29.03 -14.15 -2.53
CA ASP A 284 -29.03 -15.25 -1.55
C ASP A 284 -28.47 -16.55 -2.13
N GLN A 285 -28.20 -16.58 -3.45
CA GLN A 285 -27.68 -17.74 -4.13
C GLN A 285 -26.18 -17.60 -4.42
N PRO A 286 -25.32 -18.40 -3.77
CA PRO A 286 -23.91 -18.42 -4.09
C PRO A 286 -23.68 -19.03 -5.47
N ILE A 287 -22.70 -18.49 -6.20
CA ILE A 287 -22.26 -19.00 -7.51
C ILE A 287 -21.01 -19.89 -7.38
N VAL A 288 -20.48 -20.05 -6.18
CA VAL A 288 -19.35 -20.91 -5.86
C VAL A 288 -19.82 -22.11 -5.03
N ASP A 289 -19.24 -23.29 -5.28
CA ASP A 289 -19.56 -24.54 -4.57
C ASP A 289 -18.77 -24.69 -3.27
N GLY A 290 -17.67 -23.98 -3.15
CA GLY A 290 -16.83 -23.96 -1.96
C GLY A 290 -15.88 -22.77 -1.96
N VAL A 291 -15.38 -22.40 -0.79
CA VAL A 291 -14.45 -21.29 -0.61
C VAL A 291 -13.22 -21.73 0.16
N VAL A 292 -12.05 -21.33 -0.33
CA VAL A 292 -10.76 -21.50 0.36
C VAL A 292 -10.16 -20.10 0.61
N SER A 293 -9.87 -19.82 1.88
CA SER A 293 -9.16 -18.59 2.26
C SER A 293 -7.65 -18.86 2.32
N LEU A 294 -6.90 -18.02 1.60
CA LEU A 294 -5.42 -18.06 1.58
C LEU A 294 -4.83 -16.78 2.20
N THR A 295 -5.55 -16.17 3.14
CA THR A 295 -5.16 -14.89 3.74
C THR A 295 -4.34 -15.02 5.03
N GLY A 296 -4.16 -16.24 5.54
CA GLY A 296 -3.39 -16.48 6.77
C GLY A 296 -4.10 -16.07 8.05
N LEU A 297 -5.41 -15.85 8.03
CA LEU A 297 -6.24 -15.51 9.18
C LEU A 297 -6.98 -16.73 9.70
#